data_e07efe2beb38f636033141d8aac73c29
#
_entry.id   e07efe2beb38f636033141d8aac73c29
#
_cell.length_a   1.000
_cell.length_b   1.000
_cell.length_c   1.000
_cell.angle_alpha   90.00
_cell.angle_beta   90.00
_cell.angle_gamma   90.00
#
_symmetry.space_group_name_H-M   'P 1'
#
loop_
_entity.id
_entity.type
_entity.pdbx_description
1 polymer ?
#
loop_
_entity_poly.entity_id
_entity_poly.type
_entity_poly.pdbx_seq_one_letter_code
_entity_poly.pdbx_strand_id
1 'polypeptide(L)'
;MPFSLKFLFLLIIITIFGLGSLFLGVVVSAFMKIGFSAEDALLILFLSLLGSGINIPLTTLRSDIPVVKENYRKLFGITYRISSTQRIRNETVLAINVGGAVIPVLISAYLLTQFPSSILLAGAGVLIVAAITHSVARPIKGVGIATPALVPPLTSVLTAVLITSAIHIPGCPAEPCRVIIAYTGGVLGTLIGADLLNLGKIKNLGAPIASIGGAGTFDGIFLSGFIALLLI
;
A
#
# COMPACT_ATOMS: atom_id res chain seq x y z
N MET A 1 32.16 -33.67 -6.14
CA MET A 1 33.06 -32.50 -5.92
C MET A 1 32.25 -31.44 -5.20
N PRO A 2 32.63 -30.98 -4.02
CA PRO A 2 31.94 -29.88 -3.36
C PRO A 2 32.16 -28.62 -4.21
N PHE A 3 31.08 -27.91 -4.54
CA PHE A 3 31.18 -26.62 -5.20
C PHE A 3 32.05 -25.69 -4.34
N SER A 4 32.99 -24.99 -4.98
CA SER A 4 33.82 -24.04 -4.22
C SER A 4 32.94 -22.93 -3.65
N LEU A 5 33.26 -22.45 -2.44
CA LEU A 5 32.52 -21.36 -1.79
C LEU A 5 32.39 -20.13 -2.72
N LYS A 6 33.41 -19.87 -3.55
CA LYS A 6 33.41 -18.81 -4.55
C LYS A 6 32.34 -19.00 -5.63
N PHE A 7 32.16 -20.24 -6.08
CA PHE A 7 31.12 -20.58 -7.07
C PHE A 7 29.72 -20.38 -6.49
N LEU A 8 29.49 -20.81 -5.24
CA LEU A 8 28.22 -20.61 -4.55
C LEU A 8 27.93 -19.12 -4.37
N PHE A 9 28.92 -18.32 -3.98
CA PHE A 9 28.79 -16.88 -3.84
C PHE A 9 28.44 -16.19 -5.17
N LEU A 10 29.11 -16.58 -6.26
CA LEU A 10 28.82 -16.07 -7.60
C LEU A 10 27.41 -16.43 -8.04
N LEU A 11 26.97 -17.66 -7.80
CA LEU A 11 25.62 -18.10 -8.11
C LEU A 11 24.56 -17.28 -7.35
N ILE A 12 24.77 -17.01 -6.09
CA ILE A 12 23.89 -16.17 -5.25
C ILE A 12 23.79 -14.75 -5.84
N ILE A 13 24.93 -14.13 -6.20
CA ILE A 13 24.94 -12.79 -6.81
C ILE A 13 24.16 -12.79 -8.13
N ILE A 14 24.40 -13.74 -9.01
CA ILE A 14 23.70 -13.85 -10.30
C ILE A 14 22.19 -14.02 -10.07
N THR A 15 21.81 -14.86 -9.10
CA THR A 15 20.40 -15.10 -8.77
C THR A 15 19.73 -13.83 -8.24
N ILE A 16 20.37 -13.12 -7.30
CA ILE A 16 19.84 -11.86 -6.74
C ILE A 16 19.69 -10.81 -7.85
N PHE A 17 20.70 -10.66 -8.71
CA PHE A 17 20.66 -9.71 -9.81
C PHE A 17 19.59 -10.08 -10.86
N GLY A 18 19.48 -11.36 -11.21
CA GLY A 18 18.46 -11.85 -12.12
C GLY A 18 17.05 -11.65 -11.60
N LEU A 19 16.78 -12.00 -10.34
CA LEU A 19 15.49 -11.79 -9.70
C LEU A 19 15.17 -10.30 -9.55
N GLY A 20 16.15 -9.47 -9.21
CA GLY A 20 16.00 -8.01 -9.14
C GLY A 20 15.63 -7.41 -10.50
N SER A 21 16.32 -7.81 -11.56
CA SER A 21 16.02 -7.36 -12.93
C SER A 21 14.64 -7.80 -13.40
N LEU A 22 14.24 -9.02 -13.09
CA LEU A 22 12.90 -9.54 -13.39
C LEU A 22 11.83 -8.72 -12.66
N PHE A 23 12.01 -8.46 -11.36
CA PHE A 23 11.10 -7.66 -10.57
C PHE A 23 10.95 -6.24 -11.15
N LEU A 24 12.06 -5.58 -11.49
CA LEU A 24 12.02 -4.25 -12.12
C LEU A 24 11.28 -4.28 -13.46
N GLY A 25 11.52 -5.29 -14.28
CA GLY A 25 10.80 -5.48 -15.55
C GLY A 25 9.29 -5.62 -15.36
N VAL A 26 8.87 -6.39 -14.36
CA VAL A 26 7.45 -6.56 -14.00
C VAL A 26 6.84 -5.24 -13.54
N VAL A 27 7.54 -4.47 -12.69
CA VAL A 27 7.06 -3.14 -12.23
C VAL A 27 6.92 -2.19 -13.41
N VAL A 28 7.95 -2.08 -14.24
CA VAL A 28 7.92 -1.20 -15.43
C VAL A 28 6.77 -1.58 -16.35
N SER A 29 6.59 -2.86 -16.65
CA SER A 29 5.50 -3.31 -17.52
C SER A 29 4.11 -2.98 -16.97
N ALA A 30 3.93 -3.07 -15.65
CA ALA A 30 2.67 -2.71 -15.00
C ALA A 30 2.36 -1.21 -15.16
N PHE A 31 3.33 -0.34 -14.90
CA PHE A 31 3.14 1.10 -15.04
C PHE A 31 3.01 1.56 -16.50
N MET A 32 3.64 0.87 -17.45
CA MET A 32 3.43 1.14 -18.88
C MET A 32 1.99 0.91 -19.34
N LYS A 33 1.25 -0.02 -18.73
CA LYS A 33 -0.18 -0.22 -19.03
C LYS A 33 -1.03 1.01 -18.75
N ILE A 34 -0.63 1.86 -17.82
CA ILE A 34 -1.33 3.09 -17.45
C ILE A 34 -0.73 4.34 -18.12
N GLY A 35 0.15 4.14 -19.11
CA GLY A 35 0.66 5.21 -19.97
C GLY A 35 1.95 5.88 -19.51
N PHE A 36 2.61 5.37 -18.46
CA PHE A 36 3.93 5.88 -18.05
C PHE A 36 5.04 5.31 -18.94
N SER A 37 6.09 6.09 -19.17
CA SER A 37 7.32 5.58 -19.77
C SER A 37 8.06 4.63 -18.81
N ALA A 38 9.02 3.86 -19.32
CA ALA A 38 9.85 3.02 -18.47
C ALA A 38 10.65 3.83 -17.46
N GLU A 39 11.11 5.02 -17.84
CA GLU A 39 11.85 5.94 -16.96
C GLU A 39 10.96 6.48 -15.85
N ASP A 40 9.72 6.91 -16.19
CA ASP A 40 8.75 7.36 -15.19
C ASP A 40 8.38 6.24 -14.21
N ALA A 41 8.19 5.02 -14.69
CA ALA A 41 7.89 3.87 -13.86
C ALA A 41 9.01 3.58 -12.84
N LEU A 42 10.27 3.63 -13.28
CA LEU A 42 11.42 3.48 -12.39
C LEU A 42 11.53 4.65 -11.40
N LEU A 43 11.28 5.88 -11.84
CA LEU A 43 11.26 7.05 -10.98
C LEU A 43 10.15 6.94 -9.91
N ILE A 44 8.94 6.56 -10.30
CA ILE A 44 7.82 6.33 -9.37
C ILE A 44 8.17 5.26 -8.34
N LEU A 45 8.73 4.13 -8.78
CA LEU A 45 9.17 3.07 -7.88
C LEU A 45 10.22 3.58 -6.89
N PHE A 46 11.24 4.30 -7.38
CA PHE A 46 12.30 4.87 -6.56
C PHE A 46 11.77 5.90 -5.55
N LEU A 47 10.91 6.81 -6.00
CA LEU A 47 10.27 7.80 -5.13
C LEU A 47 9.35 7.13 -4.09
N SER A 48 8.64 6.06 -4.46
CA SER A 48 7.81 5.30 -3.53
C SER A 48 8.67 4.59 -2.47
N LEU A 49 9.80 4.02 -2.86
CA LEU A 49 10.75 3.39 -1.93
C LEU A 49 11.34 4.41 -0.95
N LEU A 50 11.85 5.53 -1.44
CA LEU A 50 12.39 6.61 -0.59
C LEU A 50 11.29 7.22 0.28
N GLY A 51 10.13 7.49 -0.31
CA GLY A 51 8.97 8.05 0.37
C GLY A 51 8.38 7.13 1.43
N SER A 52 8.59 5.80 1.34
CA SER A 52 8.13 4.85 2.35
C SER A 52 8.77 5.09 3.73
N GLY A 53 9.93 5.70 3.78
CA GLY A 53 10.57 6.15 5.03
C GLY A 53 10.00 7.45 5.60
N ILE A 54 9.13 8.15 4.87
CA ILE A 54 8.62 9.48 5.24
C ILE A 54 7.15 9.37 5.66
N ASN A 55 6.87 9.69 6.93
CA ASN A 55 5.52 9.74 7.48
C ASN A 55 5.18 11.17 7.87
N ILE A 56 4.22 11.78 7.18
CA ILE A 56 3.77 13.15 7.45
C ILE A 56 2.70 13.10 8.54
N PRO A 57 2.93 13.71 9.73
CA PRO A 57 1.94 13.73 10.80
C PRO A 57 0.73 14.59 10.38
N LEU A 58 -0.48 14.05 10.53
CA LEU A 58 -1.73 14.73 10.20
C LEU A 58 -2.42 15.28 11.46
N THR A 59 -2.57 14.43 12.47
CA THR A 59 -3.25 14.79 13.71
C THR A 59 -2.89 13.83 14.84
N THR A 60 -3.27 14.20 16.05
CA THR A 60 -3.09 13.35 17.24
C THR A 60 -4.45 12.85 17.72
N LEU A 61 -4.60 11.54 17.78
CA LEU A 61 -5.81 10.87 18.27
C LEU A 61 -5.64 10.53 19.75
N ARG A 62 -6.62 10.91 20.57
CA ARG A 62 -6.64 10.49 21.98
C ARG A 62 -7.05 9.01 22.06
N SER A 63 -6.21 8.22 22.72
CA SER A 63 -6.46 6.80 22.97
C SER A 63 -7.25 6.62 24.25
N ASP A 64 -8.24 5.74 24.22
CA ASP A 64 -8.98 5.34 25.43
C ASP A 64 -8.20 4.26 26.22
N ILE A 65 -7.13 3.73 25.63
CA ILE A 65 -6.26 2.71 26.23
C ILE A 65 -4.86 3.30 26.43
N PRO A 66 -4.25 3.15 27.63
CA PRO A 66 -2.89 3.61 27.87
C PRO A 66 -1.90 2.93 26.93
N VAL A 67 -1.13 3.73 26.20
CA VAL A 67 -0.02 3.24 25.34
C VAL A 67 1.17 2.96 26.24
N VAL A 68 1.44 1.68 26.52
CA VAL A 68 2.60 1.26 27.31
C VAL A 68 3.82 1.21 26.38
N LYS A 69 4.74 2.15 26.55
CA LYS A 69 6.03 2.10 25.87
C LYS A 69 6.94 1.15 26.64
N GLU A 70 7.08 -0.08 26.17
CA GLU A 70 8.06 -1.01 26.74
C GLU A 70 9.46 -0.60 26.26
N ASN A 71 10.29 -0.12 27.17
CA ASN A 71 11.68 0.16 26.88
C ASN A 71 12.53 -1.09 27.15
N TYR A 72 13.09 -1.67 26.10
CA TYR A 72 14.06 -2.75 26.21
C TYR A 72 15.47 -2.17 26.09
N ARG A 73 16.36 -2.45 27.06
CA ARG A 73 17.80 -2.19 26.91
C ARG A 73 18.54 -3.51 26.86
N LYS A 74 19.41 -3.64 25.88
CA LYS A 74 20.41 -4.73 25.84
C LYS A 74 21.66 -4.31 26.58
N LEU A 75 22.01 -5.06 27.63
CA LEU A 75 23.28 -4.95 28.32
C LEU A 75 23.93 -6.35 28.34
N PHE A 76 25.15 -6.48 27.83
CA PHE A 76 25.89 -7.75 27.78
C PHE A 76 25.14 -8.93 27.12
N GLY A 77 24.37 -8.65 26.03
CA GLY A 77 23.61 -9.69 25.32
C GLY A 77 22.29 -10.10 25.97
N ILE A 78 21.99 -9.64 27.17
CA ILE A 78 20.76 -9.92 27.91
C ILE A 78 19.81 -8.74 27.73
N THR A 79 18.57 -9.02 27.33
CA THR A 79 17.53 -7.99 27.16
C THR A 79 16.77 -7.79 28.47
N TYR A 80 16.95 -6.64 29.10
CA TYR A 80 16.24 -6.25 30.33
C TYR A 80 15.01 -5.40 29.97
N ARG A 81 13.86 -5.80 30.52
CA ARG A 81 12.64 -4.99 30.52
C ARG A 81 12.78 -3.96 31.63
N ILE A 82 13.00 -2.70 31.28
CA ILE A 82 13.02 -1.62 32.27
C ILE A 82 11.59 -1.10 32.36
N SER A 83 10.94 -1.38 33.48
CA SER A 83 9.68 -0.71 33.86
C SER A 83 9.99 0.75 34.18
N SER A 84 10.15 1.59 33.16
CA SER A 84 10.21 3.02 33.39
C SER A 84 8.79 3.52 33.57
N THR A 85 8.52 4.18 34.66
CA THR A 85 7.31 4.98 34.93
C THR A 85 7.31 6.18 33.98
N GLN A 86 7.39 5.94 32.67
CA GLN A 86 7.24 7.01 31.68
C GLN A 86 5.76 7.26 31.47
N ARG A 87 5.40 8.54 31.50
CA ARG A 87 4.05 9.08 31.31
C ARG A 87 3.30 8.27 30.26
N ILE A 88 2.21 7.69 30.71
CA ILE A 88 1.21 7.04 29.86
C ILE A 88 0.74 8.10 28.87
N ARG A 89 1.20 8.03 27.64
CA ARG A 89 0.71 8.89 26.57
C ARG A 89 -0.56 8.25 26.05
N ASN A 90 -1.70 8.82 26.34
CA ASN A 90 -2.98 8.38 25.77
C ASN A 90 -3.22 8.99 24.39
N GLU A 91 -2.16 9.04 23.57
CA GLU A 91 -2.20 9.71 22.29
C GLU A 91 -1.48 8.89 21.22
N THR A 92 -2.14 8.70 20.08
CA THR A 92 -1.58 8.09 18.87
C THR A 92 -1.45 9.17 17.80
N VAL A 93 -0.27 9.39 17.26
CA VAL A 93 -0.08 10.28 16.11
C VAL A 93 -0.55 9.56 14.87
N LEU A 94 -1.58 10.11 14.21
CA LEU A 94 -1.99 9.68 12.88
C LEU A 94 -1.09 10.37 11.85
N ALA A 95 -0.45 9.59 11.01
CA ALA A 95 0.40 10.06 9.93
C ALA A 95 -0.05 9.47 8.59
N ILE A 96 0.43 10.04 7.48
CA ILE A 96 0.30 9.47 6.13
C ILE A 96 1.68 9.21 5.56
N ASN A 97 1.87 8.02 4.99
CA ASN A 97 3.11 7.63 4.36
C ASN A 97 3.19 8.18 2.94
N VAL A 98 4.32 8.79 2.58
CA VAL A 98 4.50 9.39 1.25
C VAL A 98 4.55 8.32 0.17
N GLY A 99 5.36 7.29 0.35
CA GLY A 99 5.55 6.24 -0.66
C GLY A 99 4.37 5.27 -0.78
N GLY A 100 3.77 4.91 0.36
CA GLY A 100 2.72 3.91 0.39
C GLY A 100 1.31 4.45 0.16
N ALA A 101 1.07 5.75 0.42
CA ALA A 101 -0.25 6.36 0.24
C ALA A 101 -0.25 7.57 -0.69
N VAL A 102 0.60 8.59 -0.43
CA VAL A 102 0.52 9.85 -1.17
C VAL A 102 0.82 9.64 -2.65
N ILE A 103 1.92 8.95 -2.99
CA ILE A 103 2.30 8.69 -4.39
C ILE A 103 1.21 7.89 -5.13
N PRO A 104 0.71 6.74 -4.63
CA PRO A 104 -0.37 6.02 -5.30
C PRO A 104 -1.65 6.85 -5.49
N VAL A 105 -2.01 7.69 -4.52
CA VAL A 105 -3.17 8.59 -4.64
C VAL A 105 -2.94 9.63 -5.74
N LEU A 106 -1.75 10.22 -5.83
CA LEU A 106 -1.40 11.17 -6.89
C LEU A 106 -1.46 10.52 -8.28
N ILE A 107 -0.97 9.29 -8.40
CA ILE A 107 -1.08 8.51 -9.65
C ILE A 107 -2.57 8.26 -9.97
N SER A 108 -3.39 7.88 -8.99
CA SER A 108 -4.83 7.70 -9.19
C SER A 108 -5.49 8.99 -9.69
N ALA A 109 -5.17 10.13 -9.08
CA ALA A 109 -5.67 11.44 -9.50
C ALA A 109 -5.22 11.78 -10.94
N TYR A 110 -3.94 11.57 -11.27
CA TYR A 110 -3.42 11.78 -12.61
C TYR A 110 -4.18 10.94 -13.65
N LEU A 111 -4.38 9.65 -13.41
CA LEU A 111 -5.08 8.75 -14.33
C LEU A 111 -6.51 9.20 -14.58
N LEU A 112 -7.21 9.66 -13.56
CA LEU A 112 -8.56 10.19 -13.71
C LEU A 112 -8.62 11.48 -14.55
N THR A 113 -7.54 12.27 -14.60
CA THR A 113 -7.47 13.44 -15.49
C THR A 113 -7.27 13.08 -16.96
N GLN A 114 -6.68 11.91 -17.26
CA GLN A 114 -6.47 11.45 -18.64
C GLN A 114 -7.80 11.08 -19.32
N PHE A 115 -8.74 10.51 -18.56
CA PHE A 115 -10.06 10.12 -19.05
C PHE A 115 -11.15 10.55 -18.08
N PRO A 116 -11.54 11.84 -18.08
CA PRO A 116 -12.54 12.37 -17.13
C PRO A 116 -13.90 11.65 -17.19
N SER A 117 -14.25 11.09 -18.33
CA SER A 117 -15.48 10.29 -18.50
C SER A 117 -15.50 9.01 -17.67
N SER A 118 -14.33 8.52 -17.24
CA SER A 118 -14.21 7.33 -16.38
C SER A 118 -14.48 7.62 -14.89
N ILE A 119 -14.47 8.89 -14.45
CA ILE A 119 -14.50 9.28 -13.04
C ILE A 119 -15.69 8.67 -12.28
N LEU A 120 -16.88 8.72 -12.87
CA LEU A 120 -18.09 8.21 -12.22
C LEU A 120 -18.01 6.69 -11.97
N LEU A 121 -17.56 5.94 -12.98
CA LEU A 121 -17.45 4.48 -12.89
C LEU A 121 -16.22 4.05 -12.08
N ALA A 122 -15.13 4.80 -12.15
CA ALA A 122 -14.01 4.62 -11.24
C ALA A 122 -14.42 4.86 -9.78
N GLY A 123 -15.21 5.89 -9.53
CA GLY A 123 -15.82 6.14 -8.21
C GLY A 123 -16.67 4.98 -7.71
N ALA A 124 -17.52 4.41 -8.57
CA ALA A 124 -18.30 3.22 -8.25
C ALA A 124 -17.37 2.03 -7.91
N GLY A 125 -16.31 1.81 -8.70
CA GLY A 125 -15.29 0.80 -8.43
C GLY A 125 -14.61 1.00 -7.07
N VAL A 126 -14.22 2.22 -6.76
CA VAL A 126 -13.64 2.59 -5.45
C VAL A 126 -14.59 2.25 -4.31
N LEU A 127 -15.88 2.57 -4.43
CA LEU A 127 -16.87 2.28 -3.38
C LEU A 127 -17.06 0.78 -3.15
N ILE A 128 -17.11 -0.01 -4.23
CA ILE A 128 -17.22 -1.48 -4.13
C ILE A 128 -16.01 -2.06 -3.45
N VAL A 129 -14.80 -1.69 -3.88
CA VAL A 129 -13.55 -2.16 -3.29
C VAL A 129 -13.43 -1.71 -1.84
N ALA A 130 -13.80 -0.46 -1.53
CA ALA A 130 -13.79 0.05 -0.15
C ALA A 130 -14.72 -0.73 0.77
N ALA A 131 -15.94 -1.02 0.32
CA ALA A 131 -16.91 -1.78 1.10
C ALA A 131 -16.42 -3.21 1.40
N ILE A 132 -15.89 -3.91 0.39
CA ILE A 132 -15.36 -5.27 0.55
C ILE A 132 -14.09 -5.25 1.42
N THR A 133 -13.17 -4.33 1.17
CA THR A 133 -11.95 -4.18 1.97
C THR A 133 -12.29 -3.90 3.44
N HIS A 134 -13.24 -3.00 3.69
CA HIS A 134 -13.67 -2.69 5.06
C HIS A 134 -14.26 -3.91 5.78
N SER A 135 -15.03 -4.73 5.07
CA SER A 135 -15.66 -5.93 5.67
C SER A 135 -14.64 -6.98 6.13
N VAL A 136 -13.48 -7.06 5.49
CA VAL A 136 -12.41 -8.02 5.82
C VAL A 136 -11.26 -7.41 6.62
N ALA A 137 -11.20 -6.07 6.73
CA ALA A 137 -10.17 -5.36 7.47
C ALA A 137 -10.30 -5.62 8.99
N ARG A 138 -9.19 -5.97 9.63
CA ARG A 138 -9.15 -6.29 11.07
C ARG A 138 -8.12 -5.44 11.79
N PRO A 139 -8.50 -4.77 12.89
CA PRO A 139 -7.55 -4.07 13.73
C PRO A 139 -6.70 -5.07 14.52
N ILE A 140 -5.37 -4.94 14.42
CA ILE A 140 -4.41 -5.76 15.16
C ILE A 140 -3.62 -4.85 16.10
N LYS A 141 -3.69 -5.14 17.40
CA LYS A 141 -2.98 -4.36 18.44
C LYS A 141 -1.47 -4.31 18.16
N GLY A 142 -0.90 -3.12 18.23
CA GLY A 142 0.53 -2.88 18.01
C GLY A 142 0.99 -2.92 16.55
N VAL A 143 0.13 -3.32 15.60
CA VAL A 143 0.47 -3.45 14.17
C VAL A 143 -0.26 -2.40 13.33
N GLY A 144 -1.58 -2.30 13.46
CA GLY A 144 -2.41 -1.42 12.62
C GLY A 144 -3.66 -2.14 12.12
N ILE A 145 -4.15 -1.74 10.96
CA ILE A 145 -5.25 -2.41 10.28
C ILE A 145 -4.65 -3.41 9.27
N ALA A 146 -4.97 -4.69 9.45
CA ALA A 146 -4.56 -5.74 8.53
C ALA A 146 -5.70 -6.14 7.60
N THR A 147 -5.40 -6.29 6.33
CA THR A 147 -6.30 -6.82 5.29
C THR A 147 -5.63 -7.99 4.58
N PRO A 148 -6.38 -9.01 4.14
CA PRO A 148 -5.81 -10.06 3.30
C PRO A 148 -5.27 -9.45 2.00
N ALA A 149 -3.98 -9.66 1.71
CA ALA A 149 -3.23 -8.94 0.69
C ALA A 149 -3.84 -9.01 -0.73
N LEU A 150 -4.49 -10.12 -1.07
CA LEU A 150 -5.06 -10.33 -2.41
C LEU A 150 -6.52 -9.88 -2.55
N VAL A 151 -7.24 -9.65 -1.45
CA VAL A 151 -8.67 -9.29 -1.53
C VAL A 151 -8.89 -7.95 -2.23
N PRO A 152 -8.23 -6.84 -1.86
CA PRO A 152 -8.45 -5.57 -2.53
C PRO A 152 -8.09 -5.60 -4.04
N PRO A 153 -6.90 -6.09 -4.47
CA PRO A 153 -6.55 -6.10 -5.89
C PRO A 153 -7.45 -7.02 -6.73
N LEU A 154 -7.77 -8.21 -6.25
CA LEU A 154 -8.67 -9.11 -6.97
C LEU A 154 -10.08 -8.52 -7.11
N THR A 155 -10.61 -7.94 -6.03
CA THR A 155 -11.90 -7.24 -6.07
C THR A 155 -11.86 -6.09 -7.07
N SER A 156 -10.77 -5.34 -7.11
CA SER A 156 -10.62 -4.20 -7.99
C SER A 156 -10.60 -4.61 -9.47
N VAL A 157 -9.83 -5.64 -9.80
CA VAL A 157 -9.77 -6.21 -11.16
C VAL A 157 -11.14 -6.74 -11.58
N LEU A 158 -11.77 -7.55 -10.74
CA LEU A 158 -13.10 -8.10 -11.04
C LEU A 158 -14.13 -7.00 -11.27
N THR A 159 -14.14 -5.98 -10.40
CA THR A 159 -15.05 -4.84 -10.52
C THR A 159 -14.77 -4.06 -11.81
N ALA A 160 -13.51 -3.81 -12.17
CA ALA A 160 -13.16 -3.11 -13.39
C ALA A 160 -13.60 -3.87 -14.65
N VAL A 161 -13.37 -5.19 -14.68
CA VAL A 161 -13.80 -6.06 -15.78
C VAL A 161 -15.32 -6.05 -15.90
N LEU A 162 -16.06 -6.22 -14.81
CA LEU A 162 -17.53 -6.23 -14.82
C LEU A 162 -18.10 -4.89 -15.29
N ILE A 163 -17.60 -3.77 -14.78
CA ILE A 163 -18.06 -2.43 -15.17
C ILE A 163 -17.82 -2.20 -16.67
N THR A 164 -16.61 -2.45 -17.17
CA THR A 164 -16.25 -2.16 -18.57
C THR A 164 -16.84 -3.16 -19.56
N SER A 165 -17.25 -4.34 -19.11
CA SER A 165 -17.98 -5.31 -19.95
C SER A 165 -19.47 -4.99 -20.02
N ALA A 166 -20.05 -4.39 -18.99
CA ALA A 166 -21.47 -4.08 -18.91
C ALA A 166 -21.80 -2.68 -19.45
N ILE A 167 -20.89 -1.72 -19.35
CA ILE A 167 -21.12 -0.31 -19.63
C ILE A 167 -20.09 0.22 -20.62
N HIS A 168 -20.58 0.72 -21.76
CA HIS A 168 -19.74 1.49 -22.67
C HIS A 168 -19.54 2.91 -22.14
N ILE A 169 -18.28 3.34 -22.01
CA ILE A 169 -17.93 4.66 -21.50
C ILE A 169 -17.56 5.56 -22.67
N PRO A 170 -18.40 6.55 -23.02
CA PRO A 170 -18.09 7.47 -24.11
C PRO A 170 -16.77 8.22 -23.85
N GLY A 171 -15.90 8.28 -24.85
CA GLY A 171 -14.61 8.98 -24.73
C GLY A 171 -13.53 8.25 -23.92
N CYS A 172 -13.79 7.00 -23.52
CA CYS A 172 -12.79 6.16 -22.86
C CYS A 172 -12.81 4.75 -23.47
N PRO A 173 -11.79 4.34 -24.24
CA PRO A 173 -11.70 2.98 -24.75
C PRO A 173 -11.72 1.95 -23.64
N ALA A 174 -12.25 0.76 -23.89
CA ALA A 174 -12.50 -0.25 -22.87
C ALA A 174 -11.22 -0.66 -22.09
N GLU A 175 -10.10 -0.86 -22.79
CA GLU A 175 -8.83 -1.24 -22.17
C GLU A 175 -8.27 -0.16 -21.22
N PRO A 176 -8.03 1.10 -21.65
CA PRO A 176 -7.57 2.15 -20.73
C PRO A 176 -8.52 2.35 -19.56
N CYS A 177 -9.84 2.38 -19.80
CA CYS A 177 -10.82 2.53 -18.74
C CYS A 177 -10.75 1.41 -17.70
N ARG A 178 -10.63 0.17 -18.15
CA ARG A 178 -10.49 -1.01 -17.29
C ARG A 178 -9.29 -0.87 -16.37
N VAL A 179 -8.15 -0.52 -16.94
CA VAL A 179 -6.88 -0.35 -16.20
C VAL A 179 -6.99 0.78 -15.18
N ILE A 180 -7.58 1.92 -15.57
CA ILE A 180 -7.81 3.07 -14.66
C ILE A 180 -8.71 2.68 -13.50
N ILE A 181 -9.86 2.04 -13.78
CA ILE A 181 -10.80 1.61 -12.75
C ILE A 181 -10.16 0.58 -11.82
N ALA A 182 -9.37 -0.36 -12.36
CA ALA A 182 -8.68 -1.35 -11.55
C ALA A 182 -7.63 -0.70 -10.63
N TYR A 183 -6.78 0.18 -11.16
CA TYR A 183 -5.76 0.83 -10.36
C TYR A 183 -6.37 1.74 -9.28
N THR A 184 -7.26 2.64 -9.68
CA THR A 184 -7.89 3.59 -8.75
C THR A 184 -8.76 2.88 -7.71
N GLY A 185 -9.49 1.85 -8.12
CA GLY A 185 -10.25 0.98 -7.24
C GLY A 185 -9.36 0.29 -6.20
N GLY A 186 -8.25 -0.29 -6.65
CA GLY A 186 -7.26 -0.93 -5.76
C GLY A 186 -6.65 0.06 -4.77
N VAL A 187 -6.17 1.20 -5.23
CA VAL A 187 -5.52 2.22 -4.38
C VAL A 187 -6.52 2.92 -3.47
N LEU A 188 -7.49 3.64 -4.05
CA LEU A 188 -8.41 4.48 -3.28
C LEU A 188 -9.41 3.63 -2.48
N GLY A 189 -9.85 2.50 -3.04
CA GLY A 189 -10.72 1.58 -2.33
C GLY A 189 -10.05 0.96 -1.10
N THR A 190 -8.76 0.58 -1.20
CA THR A 190 -8.01 0.10 -0.05
C THR A 190 -7.77 1.19 0.98
N LEU A 191 -7.35 2.38 0.55
CA LEU A 191 -7.17 3.54 1.42
C LEU A 191 -8.44 3.84 2.22
N ILE A 192 -9.57 3.92 1.55
CA ILE A 192 -10.85 4.22 2.20
C ILE A 192 -11.29 3.05 3.08
N GLY A 193 -11.31 1.83 2.53
CA GLY A 193 -11.88 0.65 3.19
C GLY A 193 -11.04 0.15 4.36
N ALA A 194 -9.71 0.08 4.22
CA ALA A 194 -8.84 -0.37 5.28
C ALA A 194 -8.59 0.71 6.32
N ASP A 195 -8.17 1.91 5.89
CA ASP A 195 -7.64 2.91 6.80
C ASP A 195 -8.72 3.94 7.23
N LEU A 196 -9.32 4.68 6.27
CA LEU A 196 -10.18 5.80 6.62
C LEU A 196 -11.45 5.36 7.37
N LEU A 197 -12.12 4.29 6.94
CA LEU A 197 -13.30 3.77 7.62
C LEU A 197 -12.99 3.09 8.98
N ASN A 198 -11.72 2.83 9.26
CA ASN A 198 -11.27 2.25 10.53
C ASN A 198 -10.52 3.23 11.44
N LEU A 199 -10.49 4.55 11.13
CA LEU A 199 -9.81 5.57 11.93
C LEU A 199 -10.22 5.53 13.40
N GLY A 200 -11.52 5.31 13.69
CA GLY A 200 -12.03 5.18 15.05
C GLY A 200 -11.44 4.00 15.84
N LYS A 201 -10.99 2.94 15.16
CA LYS A 201 -10.36 1.78 15.77
C LYS A 201 -8.85 1.98 15.97
N ILE A 202 -8.22 2.81 15.12
CA ILE A 202 -6.77 3.06 15.13
C ILE A 202 -6.32 3.67 16.47
N LYS A 203 -7.09 4.58 17.05
CA LYS A 203 -6.78 5.23 18.33
C LYS A 203 -6.55 4.24 19.48
N ASN A 204 -7.15 3.04 19.40
CA ASN A 204 -7.14 2.03 20.45
C ASN A 204 -6.19 0.86 20.17
N LEU A 205 -5.32 0.98 19.16
CA LEU A 205 -4.33 -0.06 18.83
C LEU A 205 -3.10 -0.07 19.74
N GLY A 206 -2.93 0.97 20.59
CA GLY A 206 -1.81 1.07 21.50
C GLY A 206 -0.47 1.41 20.82
N ALA A 207 -0.48 1.79 19.55
CA ALA A 207 0.71 2.21 18.84
C ALA A 207 0.95 3.73 19.03
N PRO A 208 2.20 4.18 19.23
CA PRO A 208 2.50 5.61 19.38
C PRO A 208 2.31 6.39 18.08
N ILE A 209 2.45 5.72 16.94
CA ILE A 209 2.25 6.26 15.60
C ILE A 209 1.42 5.23 14.81
N ALA A 210 0.40 5.70 14.14
CA ALA A 210 -0.37 4.95 13.15
C ALA A 210 -0.25 5.67 11.80
N SER A 211 0.35 5.02 10.81
CA SER A 211 0.58 5.62 9.51
C SER A 211 -0.30 4.98 8.45
N ILE A 212 -1.12 5.79 7.79
CA ILE A 212 -1.91 5.41 6.63
C ILE A 212 -0.93 5.12 5.48
N GLY A 213 -0.99 3.95 4.90
CA GLY A 213 -0.03 3.51 3.88
C GLY A 213 1.38 3.27 4.40
N GLY A 214 1.57 3.03 5.71
CA GLY A 214 2.87 2.98 6.35
C GLY A 214 3.24 1.68 7.05
N ALA A 215 2.63 0.55 6.71
CA ALA A 215 2.93 -0.73 7.34
C ALA A 215 4.29 -1.35 6.93
N GLY A 216 5.04 -0.72 6.05
CA GLY A 216 6.35 -1.20 5.56
C GLY A 216 6.76 -0.57 4.23
N THR A 217 7.78 -1.15 3.56
CA THR A 217 8.32 -0.63 2.30
C THR A 217 7.30 -0.62 1.16
N PHE A 218 6.39 -1.61 1.14
CA PHE A 218 5.26 -1.66 0.22
C PHE A 218 4.00 -1.95 1.02
N ASP A 219 3.21 -0.92 1.25
CA ASP A 219 1.96 -1.04 1.97
C ASP A 219 0.84 -1.63 1.10
N GLY A 220 -0.22 -2.09 1.78
CA GLY A 220 -1.40 -2.66 1.15
C GLY A 220 -2.06 -1.76 0.11
N ILE A 221 -1.98 -0.43 0.27
CA ILE A 221 -2.51 0.55 -0.69
C ILE A 221 -1.71 0.51 -2.00
N PHE A 222 -0.38 0.66 -1.91
CA PHE A 222 0.51 0.59 -3.08
C PHE A 222 0.39 -0.77 -3.78
N LEU A 223 0.49 -1.86 -2.99
CA LEU A 223 0.43 -3.22 -3.51
C LEU A 223 -0.92 -3.53 -4.17
N SER A 224 -2.03 -3.01 -3.64
CA SER A 224 -3.35 -3.23 -4.24
C SER A 224 -3.46 -2.64 -5.64
N GLY A 225 -2.99 -1.41 -5.83
CA GLY A 225 -2.94 -0.79 -7.16
C GLY A 225 -1.98 -1.53 -8.10
N PHE A 226 -0.77 -1.83 -7.62
CA PHE A 226 0.25 -2.51 -8.40
C PHE A 226 -0.17 -3.93 -8.84
N ILE A 227 -0.68 -4.75 -7.91
CA ILE A 227 -1.15 -6.11 -8.23
C ILE A 227 -2.36 -6.03 -9.16
N ALA A 228 -3.26 -5.04 -9.00
CA ALA A 228 -4.37 -4.85 -9.93
C ALA A 228 -3.88 -4.59 -11.37
N LEU A 229 -2.81 -3.80 -11.55
CA LEU A 229 -2.18 -3.60 -12.86
C LEU A 229 -1.55 -4.87 -13.45
N LEU A 230 -1.02 -5.74 -12.61
CA LEU A 230 -0.44 -7.00 -13.06
C LEU A 230 -1.51 -8.00 -13.54
N LEU A 231 -2.66 -7.99 -12.88
CA LEU A 231 -3.73 -8.97 -13.12
C LEU A 231 -4.69 -8.58 -14.26
N ILE A 232 -4.71 -7.31 -14.66
CA ILE A 232 -5.55 -6.80 -15.71
C ILE A 232 -4.80 -6.71 -17.03
#